data_3343c08de10abb7fe264ab556bd2559e
#
_entry.id   3343c08de10abb7fe264ab556bd2559e
#
_cell.length_a   1.000
_cell.length_b   1.000
_cell.length_c   1.000
_cell.angle_alpha   90.00
_cell.angle_beta   90.00
_cell.angle_gamma   90.00
#
_symmetry.space_group_name_H-M   'P 1'
#
loop_
_entity.id
_entity.type
_entity.pdbx_description
1 polymer ?
#
loop_
_entity_poly.entity_id
_entity_poly.type
_entity_poly.pdbx_seq_one_letter_code
_entity_poly.pdbx_strand_id
1 'polypeptide(L)'
;LASIIVISVLTGGAAAQGTFGLGIIVGEPTGVSGKLWMSERSAIDMAAAWSFSDEAALTLVADYVLHNFDLINMEKGQLPIYFGVGGRVKFESDSKIGIRIPVGLAYIFDGMPLDAFFEVVPLLDLVPDTDFTLNAAIGIRYFFGGSGN
;
A
#
# COMPACT_ATOMS: atom_id res chain seq x y z
N LEU A 1 11.19 5.79 -16.53
CA LEU A 1 10.38 6.96 -16.31
C LEU A 1 9.77 6.94 -14.95
N ALA A 2 9.13 5.87 -14.57
CA ALA A 2 8.51 5.80 -13.26
C ALA A 2 9.56 5.97 -12.16
N SER A 3 10.74 5.41 -12.34
CA SER A 3 11.75 5.55 -11.31
C SER A 3 12.26 6.99 -11.22
N ILE A 4 12.30 7.70 -12.31
CA ILE A 4 12.71 9.09 -12.27
C ILE A 4 11.67 9.93 -11.53
N ILE A 5 10.40 9.63 -11.74
CA ILE A 5 9.34 10.36 -11.06
C ILE A 5 9.41 10.11 -9.56
N VAL A 6 9.64 8.87 -9.16
CA VAL A 6 9.75 8.55 -7.75
C VAL A 6 10.94 9.27 -7.11
N ILE A 7 12.07 9.31 -7.80
CA ILE A 7 13.22 10.00 -7.28
C ILE A 7 12.92 11.48 -7.12
N SER A 8 12.23 12.06 -8.07
CA SER A 8 11.89 13.49 -7.99
C SER A 8 11.00 13.76 -6.77
N VAL A 9 10.05 12.90 -6.50
CA VAL A 9 9.20 13.08 -5.34
C VAL A 9 10.03 12.95 -4.07
N LEU A 10 10.92 11.97 -4.01
CA LEU A 10 11.71 11.77 -2.81
C LEU A 10 12.69 12.92 -2.56
N THR A 11 13.20 13.52 -3.63
CA THR A 11 14.14 14.62 -3.43
C THR A 11 13.43 15.95 -3.33
N GLY A 12 12.18 16.04 -3.67
CA GLY A 12 11.48 17.28 -3.54
C GLY A 12 11.05 17.46 -2.14
N GLY A 13 11.09 18.46 -1.72
CA GLY A 13 10.75 18.85 -0.51
C GLY A 13 10.37 17.97 0.54
N ALA A 14 9.41 17.40 0.34
CA ALA A 14 8.97 16.70 1.43
C ALA A 14 9.75 15.55 1.71
N ALA A 15 10.71 15.37 1.08
CA ALA A 15 11.50 14.24 1.31
C ALA A 15 11.76 14.02 2.68
N ALA A 16 10.84 14.11 3.42
CA ALA A 16 10.98 13.90 4.76
C ALA A 16 11.36 12.54 5.03
N GLN A 17 11.61 12.24 6.21
CA GLN A 17 12.06 11.02 6.64
C GLN A 17 11.23 9.89 6.27
N GLY A 18 11.80 8.86 5.72
CA GLY A 18 11.06 7.64 5.49
C GLY A 18 9.88 7.81 4.57
N THR A 19 10.02 8.58 3.52
CA THR A 19 8.89 8.81 2.64
C THR A 19 8.55 7.62 1.76
N PHE A 20 9.49 6.73 1.49
CA PHE A 20 9.21 5.57 0.64
C PHE A 20 9.57 4.29 1.36
N GLY A 21 8.66 3.36 1.40
CA GLY A 21 8.87 2.08 2.07
C GLY A 21 8.63 0.91 1.14
N LEU A 22 9.34 -0.19 1.39
CA LEU A 22 9.15 -1.44 0.68
C LEU A 22 9.08 -2.57 1.68
N GLY A 23 8.30 -3.56 1.38
CA GLY A 23 8.16 -4.70 2.26
C GLY A 23 7.39 -5.82 1.63
N ILE A 24 6.76 -6.61 2.47
CA ILE A 24 6.00 -7.76 2.01
C ILE A 24 4.56 -7.62 2.47
N ILE A 25 3.68 -8.20 1.70
CA ILE A 25 2.26 -8.23 2.02
C ILE A 25 1.80 -9.67 1.83
N VAL A 26 1.01 -10.16 2.79
CA VAL A 26 0.51 -11.52 2.79
C VAL A 26 -1.00 -11.48 2.92
N GLY A 27 -1.65 -12.25 2.08
CA GLY A 27 -3.11 -12.30 2.04
C GLY A 27 -3.55 -12.13 0.61
N GLU A 28 -4.36 -11.10 0.39
CA GLU A 28 -4.84 -10.82 -0.95
C GLU A 28 -4.55 -9.35 -1.24
N PRO A 29 -3.48 -9.06 -1.94
CA PRO A 29 -2.57 -9.99 -2.58
C PRO A 29 -1.42 -10.40 -1.67
N THR A 30 -0.63 -11.36 -2.14
CA THR A 30 0.60 -11.75 -1.46
C THR A 30 1.76 -11.44 -2.40
N GLY A 31 2.71 -10.67 -1.93
CA GLY A 31 3.84 -10.26 -2.76
C GLY A 31 4.63 -9.14 -2.12
N VAL A 32 5.02 -8.17 -2.93
CA VAL A 32 5.81 -7.03 -2.48
C VAL A 32 4.89 -5.83 -2.27
N SER A 33 5.12 -5.11 -1.18
CA SER A 33 4.33 -3.94 -0.84
C SER A 33 5.20 -2.69 -0.87
N GLY A 34 4.63 -1.59 -1.29
CA GLY A 34 5.31 -0.30 -1.27
C GLY A 34 4.39 0.78 -0.73
N LYS A 35 4.98 1.83 -0.22
CA LYS A 35 4.22 2.96 0.26
C LYS A 35 5.02 4.23 0.04
N LEU A 36 4.40 5.22 -0.55
CA LEU A 36 5.02 6.51 -0.78
C LEU A 36 4.21 7.58 -0.08
N TRP A 37 4.74 8.15 0.98
CA TRP A 37 4.07 9.22 1.69
C TRP A 37 4.11 10.49 0.87
N MET A 38 2.95 11.09 0.65
CA MET A 38 2.84 12.32 -0.14
C MET A 38 2.74 13.53 0.78
N SER A 39 2.22 13.34 1.97
CA SER A 39 2.10 14.40 2.96
C SER A 39 2.06 13.76 4.33
N GLU A 40 1.73 14.50 5.36
CA GLU A 40 1.66 13.94 6.69
C GLU A 40 0.55 12.92 6.86
N ARG A 41 -0.49 12.99 6.04
CA ARG A 41 -1.63 12.11 6.18
C ARG A 41 -1.92 11.30 4.93
N SER A 42 -1.41 11.68 3.78
CA SER A 42 -1.75 11.00 2.54
C SER A 42 -0.58 10.21 1.99
N ALA A 43 -0.87 9.12 1.37
CA ALA A 43 0.15 8.24 0.79
C ALA A 43 -0.42 7.46 -0.38
N ILE A 44 0.48 6.93 -1.20
CA ILE A 44 0.13 5.95 -2.22
C ILE A 44 0.64 4.61 -1.74
N ASP A 45 -0.26 3.66 -1.54
CA ASP A 45 0.10 2.29 -1.20
C ASP A 45 0.10 1.49 -2.48
N MET A 46 1.08 0.62 -2.65
CA MET A 46 1.24 -0.15 -3.86
C MET A 46 1.54 -1.60 -3.50
N ALA A 47 1.21 -2.50 -4.39
CA ALA A 47 1.60 -3.89 -4.22
C ALA A 47 1.76 -4.55 -5.57
N ALA A 48 2.66 -5.51 -5.64
CA ALA A 48 2.84 -6.33 -6.83
C ALA A 48 2.90 -7.78 -6.38
N ALA A 49 2.10 -8.62 -6.98
CA ALA A 49 2.03 -10.02 -6.64
C ALA A 49 1.99 -10.84 -7.90
N TRP A 50 2.55 -12.04 -7.85
CA TRP A 50 2.49 -12.92 -9.00
C TRP A 50 2.24 -14.33 -8.54
N SER A 51 1.62 -15.10 -9.40
CA SER A 51 1.26 -16.48 -9.13
C SER A 51 1.69 -17.34 -10.29
N PHE A 52 2.22 -18.50 -9.98
CA PHE A 52 2.64 -19.42 -11.01
C PHE A 52 1.91 -20.76 -10.88
N SER A 53 0.82 -20.80 -10.12
CA SER A 53 0.19 -22.10 -9.89
C SER A 53 -0.43 -22.62 -11.16
N ASP A 54 -1.59 -22.25 -11.53
CA ASP A 54 -2.22 -22.84 -12.71
C ASP A 54 -1.84 -22.06 -13.93
N GLU A 55 -1.90 -20.78 -13.93
CA GLU A 55 -1.42 -19.99 -15.02
C GLU A 55 -0.76 -18.77 -14.42
N ALA A 56 0.25 -18.26 -15.08
CA ALA A 56 0.98 -17.11 -14.57
C ALA A 56 0.07 -15.90 -14.56
N ALA A 57 0.10 -15.19 -13.49
CA ALA A 57 -0.69 -13.97 -13.33
C ALA A 57 0.14 -12.94 -12.57
N LEU A 58 0.02 -11.69 -12.95
CA LEU A 58 0.65 -10.59 -12.26
C LEU A 58 -0.45 -9.64 -11.81
N THR A 59 -0.45 -9.30 -10.54
CA THR A 59 -1.42 -8.37 -9.97
C THR A 59 -0.70 -7.11 -9.53
N LEU A 60 -1.18 -5.96 -9.98
CA LEU A 60 -0.66 -4.67 -9.54
C LEU A 60 -1.77 -3.89 -8.86
N VAL A 61 -1.43 -3.27 -7.73
CA VAL A 61 -2.37 -2.51 -6.93
C VAL A 61 -1.78 -1.14 -6.65
N ALA A 62 -2.60 -0.11 -6.73
CA ALA A 62 -2.22 1.23 -6.30
C ALA A 62 -3.42 1.88 -5.65
N ASP A 63 -3.25 2.36 -4.42
CA ASP A 63 -4.32 2.96 -3.64
C ASP A 63 -3.85 4.32 -3.12
N TYR A 64 -4.74 5.31 -3.20
CA TYR A 64 -4.49 6.59 -2.54
C TYR A 64 -5.18 6.52 -1.18
N VAL A 65 -4.43 6.70 -0.10
CA VAL A 65 -4.98 6.51 1.24
C VAL A 65 -4.71 7.72 2.13
N LEU A 66 -5.66 7.98 3.02
CA LEU A 66 -5.55 9.02 4.01
C LEU A 66 -5.49 8.39 5.39
N HIS A 67 -4.65 8.94 6.26
CA HIS A 67 -4.42 8.39 7.58
C HIS A 67 -4.95 9.32 8.66
N ASN A 68 -5.59 8.75 9.67
CA ASN A 68 -6.03 9.50 10.82
C ASN A 68 -5.22 9.04 12.03
N PHE A 69 -4.38 9.90 12.55
CA PHE A 69 -3.50 9.57 13.66
C PHE A 69 -4.11 9.91 15.00
N ASP A 70 -5.28 10.54 15.02
CA ASP A 70 -5.84 11.06 16.25
C ASP A 70 -6.81 10.13 16.95
N LEU A 71 -7.26 9.07 16.27
CA LEU A 71 -8.28 8.22 16.85
C LEU A 71 -7.74 7.24 17.86
N ILE A 72 -6.51 6.81 17.72
CA ILE A 72 -5.92 5.85 18.65
C ILE A 72 -4.60 6.42 19.14
N ASN A 73 -4.44 6.49 20.45
CA ASN A 73 -3.21 7.00 21.04
C ASN A 73 -2.37 5.86 21.56
N MET A 74 -1.07 5.90 21.28
CA MET A 74 -0.13 4.88 21.72
C MET A 74 0.97 5.55 22.52
N GLU A 75 1.49 4.84 23.53
CA GLU A 75 2.61 5.38 24.27
C GLU A 75 3.85 5.42 23.43
N LYS A 76 4.05 4.42 22.59
CA LYS A 76 5.18 4.40 21.68
C LYS A 76 4.66 4.08 20.31
N GLY A 77 5.22 4.73 19.30
CA GLY A 77 4.78 4.54 17.95
C GLY A 77 3.45 5.21 17.69
N GLN A 78 2.89 4.93 16.53
CA GLN A 78 1.63 5.52 16.13
C GLN A 78 0.78 4.44 15.47
N LEU A 79 -0.51 4.54 15.61
CA LEU A 79 -1.43 3.55 15.05
C LEU A 79 -2.55 4.27 14.29
N PRO A 80 -2.25 4.85 13.14
CA PRO A 80 -3.30 5.52 12.37
C PRO A 80 -4.25 4.52 11.71
N ILE A 81 -5.50 4.92 11.61
CA ILE A 81 -6.48 4.24 10.79
C ILE A 81 -6.39 4.87 9.42
N TYR A 82 -6.42 4.06 8.35
CA TYR A 82 -6.37 4.63 7.02
C TYR A 82 -7.49 4.10 6.15
N PHE A 83 -7.84 4.87 5.15
CA PHE A 83 -8.84 4.49 4.19
C PHE A 83 -8.55 5.22 2.89
N GLY A 84 -9.07 4.71 1.81
CA GLY A 84 -8.82 5.36 0.54
C GLY A 84 -9.52 4.71 -0.62
N VAL A 85 -9.02 4.97 -1.81
CA VAL A 85 -9.56 4.41 -3.02
C VAL A 85 -8.42 4.11 -3.96
N GLY A 86 -8.52 3.02 -4.67
CA GLY A 86 -7.47 2.65 -5.60
C GLY A 86 -7.94 1.70 -6.65
N GLY A 87 -6.99 1.07 -7.29
CA GLY A 87 -7.28 0.16 -8.38
C GLY A 87 -6.41 -1.06 -8.36
N ARG A 88 -6.89 -2.09 -9.02
CA ARG A 88 -6.17 -3.33 -9.21
C ARG A 88 -6.23 -3.72 -10.67
N VAL A 89 -5.09 -4.12 -11.23
CA VAL A 89 -5.05 -4.74 -12.55
C VAL A 89 -4.43 -6.12 -12.39
N LYS A 90 -5.12 -7.14 -12.85
CA LYS A 90 -4.61 -8.49 -12.79
C LYS A 90 -4.41 -8.97 -14.22
N PHE A 91 -3.16 -9.23 -14.58
CA PHE A 91 -2.81 -9.65 -15.91
C PHE A 91 -2.79 -11.18 -15.97
N GLU A 92 -3.71 -11.74 -16.72
CA GLU A 92 -3.83 -13.18 -16.92
C GLU A 92 -4.58 -13.36 -18.24
N SER A 93 -5.03 -14.58 -18.55
CA SER A 93 -5.70 -14.81 -19.82
C SER A 93 -6.82 -13.85 -20.03
N ASP A 94 -7.66 -13.67 -19.02
CA ASP A 94 -8.74 -12.70 -19.08
C ASP A 94 -8.40 -11.64 -18.05
N SER A 95 -7.71 -10.60 -18.45
CA SER A 95 -7.27 -9.58 -17.51
C SER A 95 -8.44 -8.94 -16.79
N LYS A 96 -8.23 -8.60 -15.52
CA LYS A 96 -9.26 -7.99 -14.70
C LYS A 96 -8.82 -6.61 -14.26
N ILE A 97 -9.77 -5.70 -14.20
CA ILE A 97 -9.53 -4.35 -13.70
C ILE A 97 -10.60 -4.08 -12.66
N GLY A 98 -10.20 -3.60 -11.50
CA GLY A 98 -11.14 -3.37 -10.41
C GLY A 98 -10.85 -2.13 -9.61
N ILE A 99 -11.83 -1.72 -8.83
CA ILE A 99 -11.74 -0.58 -7.93
C ILE A 99 -11.65 -1.13 -6.51
N ARG A 100 -10.79 -0.54 -5.70
CA ARG A 100 -10.53 -0.96 -4.32
C ARG A 100 -10.85 0.16 -3.36
N ILE A 101 -11.40 -0.18 -2.20
CA ILE A 101 -11.63 0.78 -1.12
C ILE A 101 -10.93 0.23 0.12
N PRO A 102 -9.64 0.48 0.29
CA PRO A 102 -8.93 -0.06 1.44
C PRO A 102 -9.31 0.63 2.73
N VAL A 103 -9.43 -0.13 3.80
CA VAL A 103 -9.62 0.37 5.15
C VAL A 103 -8.69 -0.44 6.03
N GLY A 104 -7.85 0.21 6.79
CA GLY A 104 -6.87 -0.53 7.56
C GLY A 104 -6.30 0.22 8.73
N LEU A 105 -5.38 -0.46 9.40
CA LEU A 105 -4.60 0.08 10.49
C LEU A 105 -3.14 -0.10 10.14
N ALA A 106 -2.33 0.89 10.46
CA ALA A 106 -0.88 0.76 10.28
C ALA A 106 -0.24 1.10 11.62
N TYR A 107 0.71 0.29 12.04
CA TYR A 107 1.48 0.60 13.24
C TYR A 107 2.84 1.11 12.81
N ILE A 108 3.15 2.35 13.13
CA ILE A 108 4.42 2.97 12.79
C ILE A 108 5.31 2.87 14.02
N PHE A 109 6.41 2.12 13.88
CA PHE A 109 7.26 1.82 15.01
C PHE A 109 8.03 3.05 15.47
N ASP A 110 8.20 3.15 16.77
CA ASP A 110 8.98 4.22 17.36
C ASP A 110 10.45 3.81 17.33
N GLY A 111 11.30 4.68 16.81
CA GLY A 111 12.73 4.40 16.80
C GLY A 111 13.21 3.49 15.70
N MET A 112 12.33 3.04 14.85
CA MET A 112 12.71 2.18 13.73
C MET A 112 11.92 2.60 12.50
N PRO A 113 12.53 2.56 11.31
CA PRO A 113 11.82 2.96 10.09
C PRO A 113 10.99 1.81 9.53
N LEU A 114 10.07 1.30 10.35
CA LEU A 114 9.23 0.17 9.98
C LEU A 114 7.78 0.51 10.22
N ASP A 115 6.90 -0.04 9.39
CA ASP A 115 5.48 -0.08 9.72
C ASP A 115 4.96 -1.50 9.52
N ALA A 116 3.90 -1.84 10.23
CA ALA A 116 3.17 -3.08 10.02
C ALA A 116 1.73 -2.68 9.80
N PHE A 117 1.01 -3.39 8.94
CA PHE A 117 -0.34 -2.99 8.63
C PHE A 117 -1.26 -4.17 8.44
N PHE A 118 -2.55 -3.90 8.64
CA PHE A 118 -3.61 -4.85 8.38
C PHE A 118 -4.71 -4.10 7.66
N GLU A 119 -5.24 -4.66 6.59
CA GLU A 119 -6.29 -3.98 5.85
C GLU A 119 -7.36 -4.94 5.38
N VAL A 120 -8.56 -4.41 5.21
CA VAL A 120 -9.68 -5.10 4.61
C VAL A 120 -10.11 -4.24 3.44
N VAL A 121 -10.32 -4.85 2.29
CA VAL A 121 -10.51 -4.11 1.05
C VAL A 121 -11.70 -4.65 0.28
N PRO A 122 -12.82 -3.95 0.31
CA PRO A 122 -13.86 -4.23 -0.68
C PRO A 122 -13.32 -3.96 -2.09
N LEU A 123 -13.51 -4.91 -2.97
CA LEU A 123 -12.98 -4.84 -4.33
C LEU A 123 -14.09 -5.11 -5.32
N LEU A 124 -14.26 -4.22 -6.27
CA LEU A 124 -15.25 -4.39 -7.31
C LEU A 124 -14.53 -4.50 -8.64
N ASP A 125 -14.50 -5.70 -9.19
CA ASP A 125 -13.96 -5.91 -10.52
C ASP A 125 -14.98 -5.44 -11.54
N LEU A 126 -14.52 -4.74 -12.56
CA LEU A 126 -15.40 -4.20 -13.58
C LEU A 126 -15.26 -4.93 -14.91
N VAL A 127 -14.12 -5.54 -15.16
CA VAL A 127 -13.81 -6.18 -16.43
C VAL A 127 -13.15 -7.51 -16.13
N PRO A 128 -13.45 -8.60 -16.81
CA PRO A 128 -14.45 -8.72 -17.87
C PRO A 128 -15.88 -8.73 -17.35
N ASP A 129 -16.09 -9.15 -16.11
CA ASP A 129 -17.41 -9.17 -15.51
C ASP A 129 -17.38 -8.39 -14.22
N THR A 130 -18.50 -7.81 -13.85
CA THR A 130 -18.61 -7.12 -12.57
C THR A 130 -18.71 -8.14 -11.45
N ASP A 131 -17.82 -8.06 -10.49
CA ASP A 131 -17.79 -9.03 -9.40
C ASP A 131 -17.30 -8.35 -8.12
N PHE A 132 -17.94 -8.63 -7.01
CA PHE A 132 -17.57 -8.03 -5.74
C PHE A 132 -16.86 -9.06 -4.87
N THR A 133 -15.74 -8.66 -4.26
CA THR A 133 -14.96 -9.51 -3.38
C THR A 133 -14.48 -8.69 -2.19
N LEU A 134 -14.29 -9.34 -1.07
CA LEU A 134 -13.72 -8.68 0.10
C LEU A 134 -12.35 -9.31 0.34
N ASN A 135 -11.30 -8.52 0.25
CA ASN A 135 -9.93 -8.99 0.43
C ASN A 135 -9.39 -8.54 1.77
N ALA A 136 -8.44 -9.27 2.31
CA ALA A 136 -7.75 -8.89 3.54
C ALA A 136 -6.28 -9.21 3.41
N ALA A 137 -5.45 -8.40 4.04
CA ALA A 137 -4.00 -8.60 3.97
C ALA A 137 -3.31 -7.99 5.18
N ILE A 138 -2.13 -8.52 5.48
CA ILE A 138 -1.25 -7.93 6.48
C ILE A 138 0.13 -7.77 5.84
N GLY A 139 0.93 -6.88 6.38
CA GLY A 139 2.27 -6.69 5.82
C GLY A 139 3.17 -5.90 6.73
N ILE A 140 4.41 -5.78 6.31
CA ILE A 140 5.42 -5.01 7.02
C ILE A 140 6.32 -4.35 5.98
N ARG A 141 6.71 -3.10 6.23
CA ARG A 141 7.53 -2.33 5.31
C ARG A 141 8.67 -1.65 6.04
N TYR A 142 9.80 -1.49 5.35
CA TYR A 142 10.96 -0.75 5.83
C TYR A 142 11.04 0.53 5.01
N PHE A 143 11.21 1.67 5.67
CA PHE A 143 11.21 2.96 5.01
C PHE A 143 12.63 3.48 4.81
N PHE A 144 12.90 3.95 3.59
CA PHE A 144 14.19 4.45 3.19
C PHE A 144 14.19 5.98 3.21
N GLY A 145 15.37 6.55 3.24
CA GLY A 145 15.48 8.00 3.17
C GLY A 145 15.16 8.68 4.43
N GLY A 146 15.17 8.02 5.45
CA GLY A 146 14.85 8.57 6.69
C GLY A 146 15.85 9.51 7.10
N SER A 147 15.89 10.54 6.93
CA SER A 147 16.87 11.26 7.33
C SER A 147 16.97 11.55 8.61
N GLY A 148 16.36 11.63 9.06
CA GLY A 148 16.57 11.92 10.20
C GLY A 148 17.25 11.57 10.88
N ASN A 149 17.27 11.19 10.47
CA ASN A 149 17.80 10.73 11.27
C ASN A 149 18.25 11.28 11.79
#